data_00a700c8b3b1af74b33b468ca1d04ffc
#
_entry.id   00a700c8b3b1af74b33b468ca1d04ffc
#
_cell.length_a   1.000
_cell.length_b   1.000
_cell.length_c   1.000
_cell.angle_alpha   90.00
_cell.angle_beta   90.00
_cell.angle_gamma   90.00
#
_symmetry.space_group_name_H-M   'P 1'
#
loop_
_entity.id
_entity.type
_entity.pdbx_description
1 polymer ?
#
loop_
_entity_poly.entity_id
_entity_poly.type
_entity_poly.pdbx_seq_one_letter_code
_entity_poly.pdbx_strand_id
1 'polypeptide(L)'
;MTTTTIFHCSDLHFGHPAVPEQYEAMETLIQRYRYDVVAISGDLSQRARSGEFQSARAFIRQAEETSKVLCIPGNHDVAWWKSPFALGDDHKMLQNYRTFIDEDIEPVVRVPGVTLAGLNTSHGVVSRSLTWRLRDISIIGIVRREQLDRLRRTFGESPVGDARVVVMHHNPVKGELSQRHGLKHTSRILGAFADMSVDLVLCGHDHQDAIHFIEHTKKGTVISTAGTVSNRMRGGRPSSVNSIRLSPDSIEVSTLVWSSSDHAFVPGPTKCFRR
;
A
#
# COMPACT_ATOMS: atom_id res chain seq x y z
N MET A 1 2.07 -26.14 9.62
CA MET A 1 1.95 -25.21 8.49
C MET A 1 1.95 -23.80 9.06
N THR A 2 2.80 -22.92 8.57
CA THR A 2 3.00 -21.60 9.18
C THR A 2 1.93 -20.62 8.65
N THR A 3 1.22 -19.95 9.54
CA THR A 3 0.33 -18.84 9.20
C THR A 3 1.10 -17.54 9.40
N THR A 4 1.12 -16.69 8.40
CA THR A 4 1.75 -15.36 8.47
C THR A 4 0.69 -14.28 8.62
N THR A 5 0.96 -13.32 9.49
CA THR A 5 0.07 -12.21 9.80
C THR A 5 0.64 -10.90 9.26
N ILE A 6 -0.22 -10.10 8.60
CA ILE A 6 0.17 -8.79 8.04
C ILE A 6 -0.79 -7.73 8.58
N PHE A 7 -0.25 -6.68 9.17
CA PHE A 7 -0.97 -5.43 9.39
C PHE A 7 -0.79 -4.55 8.16
N HIS A 8 -1.89 -4.10 7.55
CA HIS A 8 -1.85 -3.27 6.35
C HIS A 8 -2.54 -1.94 6.59
N CYS A 9 -1.81 -0.85 6.40
CA CYS A 9 -2.31 0.52 6.44
C CYS A 9 -1.82 1.32 5.23
N SER A 10 -2.50 2.42 4.93
CA SER A 10 -2.22 3.33 3.82
C SER A 10 -2.70 4.72 4.13
N ASP A 11 -2.27 5.70 3.34
CA ASP A 11 -2.83 7.06 3.35
C ASP A 11 -2.79 7.66 4.76
N LEU A 12 -1.62 7.58 5.40
CA LEU A 12 -1.38 8.07 6.75
C LEU A 12 -1.40 9.60 6.80
N HIS A 13 -0.88 10.27 5.77
CA HIS A 13 -0.89 11.72 5.62
C HIS A 13 -0.41 12.48 6.85
N PHE A 14 0.74 12.07 7.41
CA PHE A 14 1.39 12.83 8.47
C PHE A 14 1.48 14.32 8.09
N GLY A 15 1.05 15.21 9.01
CA GLY A 15 0.91 16.64 8.78
C GLY A 15 -0.45 17.17 9.24
N HIS A 16 -1.00 18.19 8.59
CA HIS A 16 -2.26 18.82 9.02
C HIS A 16 -3.49 17.89 9.08
N PRO A 17 -3.69 16.88 8.18
CA PRO A 17 -4.83 15.98 8.28
C PRO A 17 -4.65 14.83 9.29
N ALA A 18 -3.49 14.75 9.93
CA ALA A 18 -3.16 13.70 10.88
C ALA A 18 -4.12 13.68 12.08
N VAL A 19 -4.47 12.48 12.53
CA VAL A 19 -5.30 12.24 13.73
C VAL A 19 -4.47 11.43 14.73
N PRO A 20 -3.79 12.08 15.70
CA PRO A 20 -2.85 11.43 16.62
C PRO A 20 -3.40 10.17 17.28
N GLU A 21 -4.64 10.23 17.78
CA GLU A 21 -5.30 9.09 18.44
C GLU A 21 -5.36 7.83 17.57
N GLN A 22 -5.50 8.00 16.24
CA GLN A 22 -5.55 6.86 15.32
C GLN A 22 -4.17 6.22 15.14
N TYR A 23 -3.09 7.01 15.14
CA TYR A 23 -1.73 6.45 15.09
C TYR A 23 -1.38 5.71 16.36
N GLU A 24 -1.68 6.28 17.54
CA GLU A 24 -1.49 5.63 18.84
C GLU A 24 -2.27 4.31 18.93
N ALA A 25 -3.48 4.27 18.40
CA ALA A 25 -4.28 3.05 18.34
C ALA A 25 -3.67 1.99 17.41
N MET A 26 -3.12 2.40 16.24
CA MET A 26 -2.40 1.46 15.35
C MET A 26 -1.13 0.91 16.00
N GLU A 27 -0.33 1.77 16.65
CA GLU A 27 0.86 1.37 17.39
C GLU A 27 0.51 0.34 18.47
N THR A 28 -0.55 0.61 19.24
CA THR A 28 -1.07 -0.31 20.24
C THR A 28 -1.46 -1.66 19.64
N LEU A 29 -2.14 -1.67 18.49
CA LEU A 29 -2.50 -2.91 17.79
C LEU A 29 -1.27 -3.68 17.32
N ILE A 30 -0.32 -2.99 16.69
CA ILE A 30 0.91 -3.61 16.17
C ILE A 30 1.71 -4.25 17.30
N GLN A 31 1.91 -3.54 18.40
CA GLN A 31 2.63 -4.04 19.57
C GLN A 31 1.90 -5.19 20.25
N ARG A 32 0.57 -5.11 20.39
CA ARG A 32 -0.24 -6.14 21.02
C ARG A 32 -0.28 -7.44 20.24
N TYR A 33 -0.52 -7.36 18.92
CA TYR A 33 -0.69 -8.55 18.09
C TYR A 33 0.60 -9.06 17.48
N ARG A 34 1.68 -8.25 17.47
CA ARG A 34 3.01 -8.62 16.99
C ARG A 34 2.94 -9.28 15.61
N TYR A 35 2.40 -8.55 14.65
CA TYR A 35 2.29 -9.01 13.27
C TYR A 35 3.66 -9.39 12.71
N ASP A 36 3.72 -10.41 11.85
CA ASP A 36 4.96 -10.79 11.19
C ASP A 36 5.46 -9.69 10.26
N VAL A 37 4.52 -8.96 9.62
CA VAL A 37 4.81 -7.83 8.72
C VAL A 37 3.83 -6.69 8.96
N VAL A 38 4.34 -5.47 8.95
CA VAL A 38 3.58 -4.23 8.77
C VAL A 38 3.82 -3.73 7.35
N ALA A 39 2.78 -3.71 6.52
CA ALA A 39 2.80 -3.23 5.16
C ALA A 39 2.16 -1.84 5.08
N ILE A 40 2.91 -0.84 4.60
CA ILE A 40 2.45 0.55 4.44
C ILE A 40 2.44 0.87 2.96
N SER A 41 1.25 0.99 2.37
CA SER A 41 1.08 1.13 0.93
C SER A 41 1.02 2.59 0.45
N GLY A 42 1.85 3.46 1.04
CA GLY A 42 2.12 4.82 0.55
C GLY A 42 1.28 5.92 1.19
N ASP A 43 1.50 7.14 0.71
CA ASP A 43 0.95 8.40 1.22
C ASP A 43 1.23 8.58 2.73
N LEU A 44 2.52 8.43 3.09
CA LEU A 44 3.01 8.69 4.44
C LEU A 44 2.84 10.15 4.81
N SER A 45 3.20 11.04 3.90
CA SER A 45 3.19 12.48 4.10
C SER A 45 2.01 13.14 3.41
N GLN A 46 1.65 14.33 3.88
CA GLN A 46 0.63 15.15 3.20
C GLN A 46 1.22 15.94 2.03
N ARG A 47 2.46 16.40 2.13
CA ARG A 47 3.11 17.30 1.17
C ARG A 47 4.62 17.06 1.00
N ALA A 48 5.08 15.85 1.19
CA ALA A 48 6.48 15.45 1.10
C ALA A 48 7.45 16.37 1.88
N ARG A 49 7.03 16.93 3.03
CA ARG A 49 7.87 17.77 3.87
C ARG A 49 8.71 16.92 4.82
N SER A 50 9.92 17.40 5.14
CA SER A 50 10.84 16.68 6.04
C SER A 50 10.23 16.37 7.41
N GLY A 51 9.50 17.31 8.03
CA GLY A 51 8.85 17.08 9.32
C GLY A 51 7.75 16.01 9.26
N GLU A 52 7.01 15.91 8.15
CA GLU A 52 6.00 14.88 7.94
C GLU A 52 6.66 13.49 7.85
N PHE A 53 7.78 13.38 7.12
CA PHE A 53 8.55 12.14 7.04
C PHE A 53 9.25 11.79 8.36
N GLN A 54 9.67 12.74 9.16
CA GLN A 54 10.21 12.48 10.50
C GLN A 54 9.15 11.84 11.41
N SER A 55 7.92 12.33 11.37
CA SER A 55 6.80 11.73 12.11
C SER A 55 6.47 10.33 11.59
N ALA A 56 6.43 10.13 10.27
CA ALA A 56 6.24 8.83 9.65
C ALA A 56 7.36 7.85 10.06
N ARG A 57 8.63 8.31 10.10
CA ARG A 57 9.76 7.48 10.55
C ARG A 57 9.65 7.07 12.02
N ALA A 58 9.13 7.95 12.87
CA ALA A 58 8.88 7.62 14.28
C ALA A 58 7.88 6.46 14.41
N PHE A 59 6.75 6.52 13.70
CA PHE A 59 5.76 5.44 13.63
C PHE A 59 6.36 4.13 13.09
N ILE A 60 7.13 4.21 11.98
CA ILE A 60 7.79 3.03 11.40
C ILE A 60 8.73 2.38 12.40
N ARG A 61 9.55 3.16 13.13
CA ARG A 61 10.48 2.63 14.13
C ARG A 61 9.76 1.88 15.25
N GLN A 62 8.62 2.38 15.72
CA GLN A 62 7.83 1.65 16.70
C GLN A 62 7.29 0.32 16.14
N ALA A 63 6.85 0.29 14.87
CA ALA A 63 6.44 -0.95 14.24
C ALA A 63 7.61 -1.94 14.07
N GLU A 64 8.81 -1.45 13.76
CA GLU A 64 10.05 -2.24 13.61
C GLU A 64 10.47 -2.94 14.91
N GLU A 65 10.03 -2.51 16.08
CA GLU A 65 10.33 -3.17 17.36
C GLU A 65 9.74 -4.58 17.46
N THR A 66 8.64 -4.85 16.78
CA THR A 66 7.91 -6.13 16.90
C THR A 66 7.64 -6.82 15.56
N SER A 67 7.81 -6.14 14.43
CA SER A 67 7.40 -6.60 13.10
C SER A 67 8.46 -6.25 12.05
N LYS A 68 8.52 -7.01 10.96
CA LYS A 68 9.21 -6.51 9.75
C LYS A 68 8.33 -5.45 9.09
N VAL A 69 8.92 -4.37 8.62
CA VAL A 69 8.18 -3.31 7.94
C VAL A 69 8.50 -3.31 6.45
N LEU A 70 7.48 -3.25 5.60
CA LEU A 70 7.59 -2.93 4.19
C LEU A 70 6.81 -1.65 3.92
N CYS A 71 7.51 -0.62 3.47
CA CYS A 71 6.92 0.67 3.15
C CYS A 71 7.26 1.07 1.72
N ILE A 72 6.30 1.65 1.01
CA ILE A 72 6.49 2.22 -0.33
C ILE A 72 5.98 3.65 -0.37
N PRO A 73 6.45 4.50 -1.29
CA PRO A 73 5.91 5.85 -1.43
C PRO A 73 4.54 5.86 -2.13
N GLY A 74 3.69 6.81 -1.73
CA GLY A 74 2.47 7.20 -2.43
C GLY A 74 2.65 8.48 -3.27
N ASN A 75 1.58 8.98 -3.87
CA ASN A 75 1.66 10.17 -4.71
C ASN A 75 1.86 11.46 -3.91
N HIS A 76 1.43 11.52 -2.66
CA HIS A 76 1.68 12.64 -1.75
C HIS A 76 3.11 12.69 -1.22
N ASP A 77 3.85 11.58 -1.30
CA ASP A 77 5.27 11.50 -0.91
C ASP A 77 6.21 12.02 -1.98
N VAL A 78 5.68 12.29 -3.19
CA VAL A 78 6.44 12.82 -4.32
C VAL A 78 6.41 14.35 -4.31
N ALA A 79 7.57 14.98 -4.20
CA ALA A 79 7.73 16.44 -4.22
C ALA A 79 7.68 17.00 -5.66
N TRP A 80 6.58 16.80 -6.37
CA TRP A 80 6.40 17.20 -7.78
C TRP A 80 6.62 18.72 -8.02
N TRP A 81 6.37 19.58 -7.03
CA TRP A 81 6.58 21.03 -7.14
C TRP A 81 8.05 21.44 -7.17
N LYS A 82 8.96 20.58 -6.70
CA LYS A 82 10.41 20.83 -6.78
C LYS A 82 10.95 20.69 -8.21
N SER A 83 10.17 20.12 -9.10
CA SER A 83 10.54 19.90 -10.48
C SER A 83 9.31 19.89 -11.39
N PRO A 84 8.62 21.05 -11.58
CA PRO A 84 7.38 21.14 -12.35
C PRO A 84 7.58 20.77 -13.85
N PHE A 85 8.81 20.77 -14.31
CA PHE A 85 9.22 20.33 -15.66
C PHE A 85 10.06 19.05 -15.63
N ALA A 86 10.16 18.38 -14.49
CA ALA A 86 10.98 17.18 -14.37
C ALA A 86 10.37 16.03 -15.16
N LEU A 87 10.78 15.97 -16.37
CA LEU A 87 10.72 14.80 -17.20
C LEU A 87 11.62 13.72 -16.56
N GLY A 88 11.06 12.96 -15.64
CA GLY A 88 11.57 11.62 -15.36
C GLY A 88 12.64 11.43 -14.30
N ASP A 89 13.00 12.39 -13.46
CA ASP A 89 13.95 12.16 -12.37
C ASP A 89 13.23 11.82 -11.05
N ASP A 90 12.78 10.55 -10.94
CA ASP A 90 12.15 10.03 -9.72
C ASP A 90 13.05 10.17 -8.49
N HIS A 91 14.38 10.20 -8.68
CA HIS A 91 15.33 10.28 -7.59
C HIS A 91 15.22 11.60 -6.83
N LYS A 92 15.15 12.72 -7.56
CA LYS A 92 15.00 14.05 -6.92
C LYS A 92 13.61 14.25 -6.30
N MET A 93 12.58 13.74 -6.95
CA MET A 93 11.21 13.90 -6.46
C MET A 93 10.93 13.09 -5.19
N LEU A 94 11.59 11.95 -5.01
CA LEU A 94 11.50 11.08 -3.82
C LEU A 94 12.67 11.27 -2.84
N GLN A 95 13.45 12.34 -2.97
CA GLN A 95 14.64 12.56 -2.14
C GLN A 95 14.31 12.55 -0.64
N ASN A 96 13.23 13.20 -0.21
CA ASN A 96 12.86 13.21 1.22
C ASN A 96 12.44 11.81 1.68
N TYR A 97 11.67 11.07 0.88
CA TYR A 97 11.35 9.69 1.19
C TYR A 97 12.62 8.85 1.37
N ARG A 98 13.55 8.91 0.42
CA ARG A 98 14.83 8.17 0.48
C ARG A 98 15.68 8.57 1.68
N THR A 99 15.68 9.84 2.04
CA THR A 99 16.48 10.35 3.17
C THR A 99 15.92 9.91 4.52
N PHE A 100 14.61 9.91 4.70
CA PHE A 100 14.00 9.72 6.01
C PHE A 100 13.41 8.31 6.22
N ILE A 101 12.97 7.65 5.14
CA ILE A 101 12.26 6.37 5.23
C ILE A 101 13.15 5.22 4.78
N ASP A 102 13.38 5.08 3.48
CA ASP A 102 14.21 4.02 2.91
C ASP A 102 14.79 4.46 1.56
N GLU A 103 16.06 4.15 1.32
CA GLU A 103 16.73 4.34 0.03
C GLU A 103 16.08 3.51 -1.06
N ASP A 104 15.66 2.27 -0.74
CA ASP A 104 14.90 1.41 -1.66
C ASP A 104 13.39 1.75 -1.61
N ILE A 105 12.87 2.24 -2.72
CA ILE A 105 11.45 2.59 -2.88
C ILE A 105 10.58 1.39 -3.30
N GLU A 106 11.19 0.23 -3.50
CA GLU A 106 10.54 -1.03 -3.88
C GLU A 106 11.10 -2.22 -3.09
N PRO A 107 11.10 -2.14 -1.74
CA PRO A 107 11.73 -3.14 -0.89
C PRO A 107 11.07 -4.52 -1.03
N VAL A 108 11.84 -5.55 -0.70
CA VAL A 108 11.36 -6.93 -0.64
C VAL A 108 11.50 -7.46 0.79
N VAL A 109 10.41 -7.92 1.35
CA VAL A 109 10.39 -8.57 2.68
C VAL A 109 10.01 -10.04 2.51
N ARG A 110 10.81 -10.92 3.13
CA ARG A 110 10.54 -12.36 3.18
C ARG A 110 10.34 -12.78 4.62
N VAL A 111 9.24 -13.50 4.86
CA VAL A 111 8.91 -14.16 6.12
C VAL A 111 8.46 -15.58 5.81
N PRO A 112 8.45 -16.53 6.76
CA PRO A 112 8.07 -17.91 6.47
C PRO A 112 6.71 -18.00 5.76
N GLY A 113 6.68 -18.58 4.56
CA GLY A 113 5.48 -18.80 3.74
C GLY A 113 5.00 -17.59 2.94
N VAL A 114 5.71 -16.44 2.99
CA VAL A 114 5.28 -15.22 2.26
C VAL A 114 6.48 -14.42 1.76
N THR A 115 6.43 -14.06 0.48
CA THR A 115 7.31 -13.06 -0.13
C THR A 115 6.49 -11.83 -0.50
N LEU A 116 6.79 -10.68 0.14
CA LEU A 116 6.20 -9.39 -0.18
C LEU A 116 7.17 -8.59 -1.04
N ALA A 117 6.65 -7.94 -2.09
CA ALA A 117 7.43 -7.06 -2.96
C ALA A 117 6.75 -5.71 -3.13
N GLY A 118 7.47 -4.65 -2.81
CA GLY A 118 7.06 -3.27 -3.08
C GLY A 118 7.09 -2.98 -4.58
N LEU A 119 6.09 -2.24 -5.05
CA LEU A 119 5.97 -1.79 -6.43
C LEU A 119 5.61 -0.29 -6.42
N ASN A 120 6.59 0.56 -6.68
CA ASN A 120 6.35 2.00 -6.76
C ASN A 120 5.52 2.35 -7.99
N THR A 121 4.37 2.97 -7.75
CA THR A 121 3.47 3.45 -8.80
C THR A 121 3.43 4.98 -8.89
N SER A 122 4.19 5.67 -8.02
CA SER A 122 4.19 7.12 -7.85
C SER A 122 5.44 7.73 -8.50
N HIS A 123 5.35 8.07 -9.79
CA HIS A 123 6.47 8.59 -10.57
C HIS A 123 6.40 10.10 -10.83
N GLY A 124 5.52 10.82 -10.13
CA GLY A 124 5.28 12.25 -10.36
C GLY A 124 4.68 12.53 -11.74
N VAL A 125 4.96 13.73 -12.28
CA VAL A 125 4.48 14.12 -13.60
C VAL A 125 5.36 13.49 -14.68
N VAL A 126 4.87 12.47 -15.36
CA VAL A 126 5.53 11.89 -16.54
C VAL A 126 4.77 12.32 -17.80
N SER A 127 5.49 12.49 -18.92
CA SER A 127 4.88 12.90 -20.21
C SER A 127 3.72 12.02 -20.65
N ARG A 128 3.67 10.77 -20.17
CA ARG A 128 2.56 9.82 -20.36
C ARG A 128 1.42 9.94 -19.37
N SER A 129 1.56 10.72 -18.28
CA SER A 129 0.49 11.02 -17.31
C SER A 129 -0.27 12.29 -17.66
N LEU A 130 0.12 13.04 -18.70
CA LEU A 130 -0.57 14.23 -19.17
C LEU A 130 -2.00 13.88 -19.55
N THR A 131 -2.94 14.32 -18.74
CA THR A 131 -4.35 14.37 -19.04
C THR A 131 -4.74 15.82 -19.22
N TRP A 132 -5.78 16.10 -20.00
CA TRP A 132 -6.31 17.47 -20.19
C TRP A 132 -6.80 18.12 -18.88
N ARG A 133 -6.84 17.37 -17.77
CA ARG A 133 -7.22 17.85 -16.45
C ARG A 133 -5.99 17.95 -15.57
N LEU A 134 -5.50 19.16 -15.35
CA LEU A 134 -4.34 19.46 -14.47
C LEU A 134 -4.46 18.82 -13.08
N ARG A 135 -5.67 18.57 -12.60
CA ARG A 135 -5.95 17.92 -11.30
C ARG A 135 -5.57 16.42 -11.25
N ASP A 136 -5.51 15.75 -12.40
CA ASP A 136 -5.30 14.29 -12.48
C ASP A 136 -3.84 13.92 -12.80
N ILE A 137 -2.97 14.91 -12.99
CA ILE A 137 -1.59 14.71 -13.51
C ILE A 137 -0.69 13.94 -12.55
N SER A 138 -0.88 14.07 -11.23
CA SER A 138 -0.08 13.38 -10.21
C SER A 138 -0.84 12.23 -9.51
N ILE A 139 -2.10 12.00 -9.86
CA ILE A 139 -3.03 11.12 -9.13
C ILE A 139 -3.08 9.73 -9.78
N ILE A 140 -2.60 9.57 -11.02
CA ILE A 140 -2.69 8.30 -11.74
C ILE A 140 -1.36 7.58 -11.68
N GLY A 141 -1.34 6.41 -11.07
CA GLY A 141 -0.17 5.54 -10.98
C GLY A 141 0.22 4.92 -12.31
N ILE A 142 1.49 4.63 -12.47
CA ILE A 142 2.07 3.95 -13.63
C ILE A 142 2.99 2.83 -13.16
N VAL A 143 2.98 1.70 -13.86
CA VAL A 143 3.94 0.62 -13.69
C VAL A 143 4.76 0.48 -14.97
N ARG A 144 6.07 0.56 -14.86
CA ARG A 144 7.04 0.41 -15.95
C ARG A 144 7.31 -1.07 -16.25
N ARG A 145 7.82 -1.36 -17.44
CA ARG A 145 8.17 -2.75 -17.82
C ARG A 145 9.26 -3.33 -16.93
N GLU A 146 10.29 -2.54 -16.69
CA GLU A 146 11.46 -2.90 -15.86
C GLU A 146 11.04 -3.30 -14.44
N GLN A 147 10.02 -2.63 -13.88
CA GLN A 147 9.46 -2.97 -12.57
C GLN A 147 8.75 -4.33 -12.59
N LEU A 148 7.98 -4.64 -13.65
CA LEU A 148 7.36 -5.95 -13.80
C LEU A 148 8.40 -7.06 -14.00
N ASP A 149 9.49 -6.79 -14.70
CA ASP A 149 10.58 -7.75 -14.91
C ASP A 149 11.37 -7.98 -13.62
N ARG A 150 11.57 -6.93 -12.81
CA ARG A 150 12.11 -7.06 -11.44
C ARG A 150 11.20 -7.93 -10.57
N LEU A 151 9.90 -7.65 -10.58
CA LEU A 151 8.91 -8.39 -9.79
C LEU A 151 8.88 -9.88 -10.18
N ARG A 152 8.97 -10.20 -11.50
CA ARG A 152 9.09 -11.58 -11.98
C ARG A 152 10.32 -12.30 -11.43
N ARG A 153 11.47 -11.64 -11.42
CA ARG A 153 12.69 -12.20 -10.82
C ARG A 153 12.52 -12.43 -9.33
N THR A 154 12.02 -11.43 -8.61
CA THR A 154 11.78 -11.53 -7.15
C THR A 154 10.91 -12.72 -6.80
N PHE A 155 9.79 -12.91 -7.52
CA PHE A 155 8.88 -14.03 -7.28
C PHE A 155 9.39 -15.36 -7.87
N GLY A 156 10.25 -15.32 -8.87
CA GLY A 156 10.96 -16.51 -9.38
C GLY A 156 11.95 -17.08 -8.36
N GLU A 157 12.51 -16.24 -7.51
CA GLU A 157 13.45 -16.58 -6.44
C GLU A 157 12.74 -16.90 -5.10
N SER A 158 11.43 -16.74 -5.03
CA SER A 158 10.66 -17.02 -3.81
C SER A 158 10.64 -18.54 -3.54
N PRO A 159 10.69 -18.96 -2.27
CA PRO A 159 10.50 -20.37 -1.90
C PRO A 159 9.22 -20.94 -2.51
N VAL A 160 9.29 -22.22 -2.88
CA VAL A 160 8.12 -22.93 -3.43
C VAL A 160 7.02 -22.99 -2.37
N GLY A 161 5.82 -22.58 -2.74
CA GLY A 161 4.68 -22.55 -1.83
C GLY A 161 4.48 -21.23 -1.10
N ASP A 162 5.43 -20.30 -1.14
CA ASP A 162 5.22 -18.95 -0.58
C ASP A 162 4.05 -18.23 -1.24
N ALA A 163 3.28 -17.51 -0.45
CA ALA A 163 2.36 -16.52 -0.94
C ALA A 163 3.12 -15.33 -1.55
N ARG A 164 2.70 -14.90 -2.74
CA ARG A 164 3.27 -13.76 -3.45
C ARG A 164 2.41 -12.54 -3.24
N VAL A 165 2.94 -11.57 -2.51
CA VAL A 165 2.22 -10.35 -2.15
C VAL A 165 2.86 -9.14 -2.82
N VAL A 166 2.06 -8.35 -3.53
CA VAL A 166 2.48 -7.06 -4.08
C VAL A 166 1.96 -5.95 -3.19
N VAL A 167 2.82 -5.02 -2.79
CA VAL A 167 2.43 -3.80 -2.07
C VAL A 167 2.62 -2.61 -3.02
N MET A 168 1.54 -1.92 -3.35
CA MET A 168 1.54 -0.78 -4.27
C MET A 168 0.57 0.30 -3.79
N HIS A 169 0.77 1.56 -4.17
CA HIS A 169 -0.11 2.62 -3.68
C HIS A 169 -1.43 2.70 -4.46
N HIS A 170 -1.34 2.88 -5.78
CA HIS A 170 -2.53 3.10 -6.61
C HIS A 170 -3.31 1.82 -6.85
N ASN A 171 -4.61 1.88 -6.51
CA ASN A 171 -5.53 0.77 -6.65
C ASN A 171 -5.68 0.33 -8.13
N PRO A 172 -5.47 -0.96 -8.46
CA PRO A 172 -5.65 -1.47 -9.82
C PRO A 172 -7.12 -1.76 -10.18
N VAL A 173 -8.06 -1.58 -9.26
CA VAL A 173 -9.49 -1.73 -9.49
C VAL A 173 -10.15 -0.35 -9.41
N LYS A 174 -11.30 -0.17 -10.02
CA LYS A 174 -12.07 1.08 -9.87
C LYS A 174 -12.54 1.24 -8.43
N GLY A 175 -12.26 2.40 -7.84
CA GLY A 175 -12.80 2.76 -6.54
C GLY A 175 -14.34 2.86 -6.59
N GLU A 176 -15.02 2.32 -5.59
CA GLU A 176 -16.48 2.28 -5.56
C GLU A 176 -17.12 3.68 -5.62
N LEU A 177 -16.59 4.64 -4.85
CA LEU A 177 -17.11 6.02 -4.84
C LEU A 177 -16.46 6.89 -5.92
N SER A 178 -15.16 6.74 -6.15
CA SER A 178 -14.44 7.54 -7.14
C SER A 178 -14.80 7.18 -8.57
N GLN A 179 -15.23 5.94 -8.82
CA GLN A 179 -15.48 5.34 -10.14
C GLN A 179 -14.29 5.50 -11.09
N ARG A 180 -13.10 5.74 -10.55
CA ARG A 180 -11.85 5.95 -11.29
C ARG A 180 -10.87 4.83 -11.03
N HIS A 181 -10.05 4.52 -12.04
CA HIS A 181 -8.87 3.69 -11.83
C HIS A 181 -7.75 4.55 -11.26
N GLY A 182 -7.16 4.14 -10.16
CA GLY A 182 -5.95 4.75 -9.63
C GLY A 182 -4.72 4.49 -10.50
N LEU A 183 -4.76 3.47 -11.36
CA LEU A 183 -3.62 2.95 -12.12
C LEU A 183 -3.88 2.94 -13.64
N LYS A 184 -2.90 3.35 -14.46
CA LYS A 184 -2.95 3.20 -15.92
C LYS A 184 -2.69 1.75 -16.35
N HIS A 185 -3.27 1.35 -17.48
CA HIS A 185 -3.06 0.04 -18.10
C HIS A 185 -3.36 -1.14 -17.17
N THR A 186 -4.40 -1.02 -16.36
CA THR A 186 -4.81 -1.95 -15.31
C THR A 186 -4.88 -3.40 -15.80
N SER A 187 -5.52 -3.65 -16.96
CA SER A 187 -5.67 -5.00 -17.52
C SER A 187 -4.31 -5.66 -17.80
N ARG A 188 -3.31 -4.91 -18.31
CA ARG A 188 -1.95 -5.43 -18.53
C ARG A 188 -1.27 -5.78 -17.22
N ILE A 189 -1.47 -4.97 -16.19
CA ILE A 189 -0.82 -5.16 -14.89
C ILE A 189 -1.44 -6.35 -14.16
N LEU A 190 -2.77 -6.44 -14.16
CA LEU A 190 -3.49 -7.60 -13.58
C LEU A 190 -3.16 -8.89 -14.33
N GLY A 191 -3.03 -8.84 -15.67
CA GLY A 191 -2.56 -9.98 -16.46
C GLY A 191 -1.14 -10.41 -16.07
N ALA A 192 -0.21 -9.45 -15.88
CA ALA A 192 1.13 -9.76 -15.41
C ALA A 192 1.14 -10.35 -13.98
N PHE A 193 0.25 -9.89 -13.09
CA PHE A 193 0.10 -10.47 -11.75
C PHE A 193 -0.43 -11.91 -11.82
N ALA A 194 -1.39 -12.18 -12.71
CA ALA A 194 -1.89 -13.55 -12.95
C ALA A 194 -0.77 -14.48 -13.45
N ASP A 195 0.04 -14.01 -14.43
CA ASP A 195 1.18 -14.78 -14.96
C ASP A 195 2.22 -15.10 -13.87
N MET A 196 2.42 -14.19 -12.92
CA MET A 196 3.31 -14.38 -11.78
C MET A 196 2.65 -15.12 -10.62
N SER A 197 1.38 -15.53 -10.73
CA SER A 197 0.60 -16.15 -9.66
C SER A 197 0.62 -15.32 -8.37
N VAL A 198 0.38 -14.00 -8.47
CA VAL A 198 0.24 -13.11 -7.32
C VAL A 198 -1.02 -13.47 -6.55
N ASP A 199 -0.87 -13.76 -5.26
CA ASP A 199 -1.97 -14.15 -4.37
C ASP A 199 -2.75 -12.94 -3.86
N LEU A 200 -2.02 -11.88 -3.47
CA LEU A 200 -2.57 -10.71 -2.79
C LEU A 200 -1.90 -9.44 -3.27
N VAL A 201 -2.71 -8.40 -3.48
CA VAL A 201 -2.26 -7.03 -3.71
C VAL A 201 -2.76 -6.16 -2.56
N LEU A 202 -1.84 -5.44 -1.91
CA LEU A 202 -2.13 -4.44 -0.88
C LEU A 202 -1.99 -3.06 -1.48
N CYS A 203 -3.04 -2.23 -1.38
CA CYS A 203 -3.04 -0.89 -1.95
C CYS A 203 -3.86 0.10 -1.11
N GLY A 204 -3.80 1.39 -1.47
CA GLY A 204 -4.53 2.49 -0.85
C GLY A 204 -5.10 3.45 -1.88
N HIS A 205 -4.80 4.76 -1.75
CA HIS A 205 -5.10 5.85 -2.67
C HIS A 205 -6.58 6.29 -2.70
N ASP A 206 -7.53 5.39 -2.65
CA ASP A 206 -8.95 5.73 -2.73
C ASP A 206 -9.52 6.27 -1.41
N HIS A 207 -8.77 6.18 -0.31
CA HIS A 207 -9.20 6.53 1.04
C HIS A 207 -10.46 5.77 1.50
N GLN A 208 -10.66 4.58 0.94
CA GLN A 208 -11.79 3.69 1.23
C GLN A 208 -11.27 2.27 1.30
N ASP A 209 -11.73 1.53 2.30
CA ASP A 209 -11.51 0.10 2.35
C ASP A 209 -12.32 -0.62 1.27
N ALA A 210 -11.70 -1.58 0.62
CA ALA A 210 -12.36 -2.47 -0.32
C ALA A 210 -11.59 -3.80 -0.44
N ILE A 211 -12.33 -4.88 -0.65
CA ILE A 211 -11.75 -6.20 -0.89
C ILE A 211 -12.40 -6.80 -2.12
N HIS A 212 -11.58 -6.98 -3.17
CA HIS A 212 -11.98 -7.56 -4.44
C HIS A 212 -11.27 -8.89 -4.67
N PHE A 213 -11.91 -9.78 -5.39
CA PHE A 213 -11.33 -11.02 -5.89
C PHE A 213 -11.39 -11.01 -7.41
N ILE A 214 -10.23 -11.15 -8.05
CA ILE A 214 -10.10 -11.19 -9.51
C ILE A 214 -9.81 -12.64 -9.90
N GLU A 215 -10.77 -13.28 -10.54
CA GLU A 215 -10.59 -14.62 -11.06
C GLU A 215 -9.67 -14.64 -12.29
N HIS A 216 -8.79 -15.60 -12.31
CA HIS A 216 -7.94 -15.94 -13.44
C HIS A 216 -8.07 -17.43 -13.75
N THR A 217 -7.60 -17.86 -14.92
CA THR A 217 -7.76 -19.24 -15.41
C THR A 217 -7.18 -20.31 -14.48
N LYS A 218 -6.13 -19.99 -13.71
CA LYS A 218 -5.47 -20.97 -12.83
C LYS A 218 -5.71 -20.68 -11.35
N LYS A 219 -5.80 -19.42 -10.96
CA LYS A 219 -5.83 -18.96 -9.59
C LYS A 219 -6.32 -17.51 -9.55
N GLY A 220 -7.03 -17.11 -8.51
CA GLY A 220 -7.45 -15.73 -8.33
C GLY A 220 -6.42 -14.86 -7.60
N THR A 221 -6.55 -13.55 -7.72
CA THR A 221 -5.79 -12.56 -6.96
C THR A 221 -6.74 -11.77 -6.06
N VAL A 222 -6.45 -11.73 -4.76
CA VAL A 222 -7.16 -10.86 -3.82
C VAL A 222 -6.55 -9.46 -3.89
N ILE A 223 -7.39 -8.43 -3.97
CA ILE A 223 -6.96 -7.02 -3.89
C ILE A 223 -7.58 -6.44 -2.63
N SER A 224 -6.73 -6.07 -1.68
CA SER A 224 -7.11 -5.46 -0.42
C SER A 224 -6.67 -3.99 -0.42
N THR A 225 -7.64 -3.09 -0.45
CA THR A 225 -7.43 -1.66 -0.31
C THR A 225 -7.63 -1.26 1.14
N ALA A 226 -6.67 -0.59 1.75
CA ALA A 226 -6.83 0.02 3.06
C ALA A 226 -7.51 1.38 2.93
N GLY A 227 -8.27 1.78 3.94
CA GLY A 227 -8.77 3.13 4.05
C GLY A 227 -7.68 4.13 4.45
N THR A 228 -8.05 5.40 4.62
CA THR A 228 -7.13 6.40 5.16
C THR A 228 -7.12 6.36 6.69
N VAL A 229 -5.99 6.74 7.28
CA VAL A 229 -5.85 7.00 8.71
C VAL A 229 -5.60 8.50 8.92
N SER A 230 -6.57 9.30 8.47
CA SER A 230 -6.49 10.76 8.54
C SER A 230 -7.88 11.40 8.37
N ASN A 231 -7.99 12.71 8.58
CA ASN A 231 -9.21 13.48 8.31
C ASN A 231 -9.61 13.58 6.82
N ARG A 232 -8.97 12.81 5.94
CA ARG A 232 -9.25 12.79 4.49
C ARG A 232 -10.24 11.69 4.06
N MET A 233 -11.07 11.24 4.99
CA MET A 233 -12.12 10.26 4.73
C MET A 233 -13.01 10.67 3.54
N ARG A 234 -13.45 9.67 2.77
CA ARG A 234 -14.37 9.88 1.63
C ARG A 234 -15.71 9.20 1.88
N GLY A 235 -16.78 9.83 1.42
CA GLY A 235 -18.14 9.27 1.49
C GLY A 235 -18.66 8.97 2.89
N GLY A 236 -18.14 9.66 3.91
CA GLY A 236 -18.54 9.46 5.30
C GLY A 236 -18.09 8.11 5.90
N ARG A 237 -17.25 7.35 5.20
CA ARG A 237 -16.69 6.10 5.75
C ARG A 237 -15.61 6.43 6.80
N PRO A 238 -15.60 5.75 7.95
CA PRO A 238 -14.57 5.95 8.95
C PRO A 238 -13.20 5.48 8.48
N SER A 239 -12.15 5.93 9.14
CA SER A 239 -10.79 5.42 8.93
C SER A 239 -10.74 3.91 9.14
N SER A 240 -9.91 3.21 8.36
CA SER A 240 -9.79 1.76 8.47
C SER A 240 -8.41 1.26 8.06
N VAL A 241 -8.03 0.14 8.66
CA VAL A 241 -6.82 -0.63 8.36
C VAL A 241 -7.20 -2.10 8.19
N ASN A 242 -6.30 -2.93 7.64
CA ASN A 242 -6.57 -4.34 7.44
C ASN A 242 -5.63 -5.22 8.28
N SER A 243 -6.20 -6.25 8.91
CA SER A 243 -5.49 -7.36 9.52
C SER A 243 -5.64 -8.57 8.60
N ILE A 244 -4.53 -9.14 8.15
CA ILE A 244 -4.52 -10.19 7.13
C ILE A 244 -3.82 -11.42 7.69
N ARG A 245 -4.41 -12.60 7.44
CA ARG A 245 -3.84 -13.90 7.77
C ARG A 245 -3.66 -14.70 6.49
N LEU A 246 -2.43 -15.11 6.24
CA LEU A 246 -2.05 -15.93 5.10
C LEU A 246 -1.68 -17.33 5.58
N SER A 247 -2.41 -18.31 5.13
CA SER A 247 -2.09 -19.73 5.30
C SER A 247 -1.72 -20.36 3.94
N PRO A 248 -1.23 -21.59 3.90
CA PRO A 248 -0.93 -22.26 2.63
C PRO A 248 -2.09 -22.33 1.65
N ASP A 249 -3.32 -22.36 2.13
CA ASP A 249 -4.55 -22.63 1.39
C ASP A 249 -5.60 -21.52 1.48
N SER A 250 -5.36 -20.48 2.28
CA SER A 250 -6.34 -19.40 2.44
C SER A 250 -5.71 -18.03 2.69
N ILE A 251 -6.46 -17.01 2.29
CA ILE A 251 -6.23 -15.60 2.58
C ILE A 251 -7.43 -15.08 3.32
N GLU A 252 -7.26 -14.65 4.56
CA GLU A 252 -8.28 -13.98 5.35
C GLU A 252 -7.93 -12.51 5.47
N VAL A 253 -8.86 -11.63 5.11
CA VAL A 253 -8.73 -10.17 5.24
C VAL A 253 -9.83 -9.66 6.16
N SER A 254 -9.45 -9.12 7.32
CA SER A 254 -10.32 -8.49 8.28
C SER A 254 -10.09 -6.98 8.28
N THR A 255 -11.12 -6.21 7.93
CA THR A 255 -11.07 -4.76 8.05
C THR A 255 -11.27 -4.37 9.52
N LEU A 256 -10.39 -3.52 10.04
CA LEU A 256 -10.52 -2.90 11.36
C LEU A 256 -10.93 -1.43 11.14
N VAL A 257 -12.03 -1.02 11.75
CA VAL A 257 -12.67 0.27 11.51
C VAL A 257 -12.52 1.16 12.74
N TRP A 258 -12.20 2.43 12.53
CA TRP A 258 -12.09 3.40 13.62
C TRP A 258 -13.42 3.65 14.29
N SER A 259 -13.47 3.44 15.60
CA SER A 259 -14.59 3.79 16.49
C SER A 259 -14.21 5.01 17.33
N SER A 260 -14.88 6.12 17.09
CA SER A 260 -14.64 7.34 17.87
C SER A 260 -15.15 7.23 19.30
N SER A 261 -16.12 6.35 19.59
CA SER A 261 -16.59 6.10 20.96
C SER A 261 -15.62 5.27 21.76
N ASP A 262 -14.91 4.34 21.11
CA ASP A 262 -13.98 3.43 21.79
C ASP A 262 -12.53 3.93 21.74
N HIS A 263 -12.25 4.99 20.97
CA HIS A 263 -10.91 5.48 20.67
C HIS A 263 -9.97 4.36 20.19
N ALA A 264 -10.51 3.45 19.36
CA ALA A 264 -9.82 2.25 18.90
C ALA A 264 -10.27 1.79 17.52
N PHE A 265 -9.44 1.00 16.85
CA PHE A 265 -9.86 0.23 15.69
C PHE A 265 -10.55 -1.05 16.14
N VAL A 266 -11.83 -1.19 15.79
CA VAL A 266 -12.68 -2.33 16.17
C VAL A 266 -12.88 -3.28 14.97
N PRO A 267 -13.15 -4.57 15.21
CA PRO A 267 -13.41 -5.52 14.14
C PRO A 267 -14.58 -5.10 13.25
N GLY A 268 -14.35 -5.06 11.95
CA GLY A 268 -15.32 -4.89 10.90
C GLY A 268 -15.50 -6.18 10.06
N PRO A 269 -15.85 -6.06 8.78
CA PRO A 269 -16.05 -7.21 7.91
C PRO A 269 -14.80 -8.05 7.72
N THR A 270 -14.98 -9.37 7.67
CA THR A 270 -13.93 -10.35 7.33
C THR A 270 -14.33 -11.11 6.06
N LYS A 271 -13.39 -11.26 5.13
CA LYS A 271 -13.55 -12.09 3.93
C LYS A 271 -12.44 -13.13 3.85
N CYS A 272 -12.83 -14.35 3.48
CA CYS A 272 -11.91 -15.47 3.31
C CYS A 272 -11.92 -15.94 1.84
N PHE A 273 -10.72 -16.21 1.32
CA PHE A 273 -10.51 -16.66 -0.05
C PHE A 273 -9.62 -17.90 -0.04
N ARG A 274 -9.87 -18.83 -0.98
CA ARG A 274 -8.94 -19.93 -1.23
C ARG A 274 -7.74 -19.44 -2.02
N ARG A 275 -6.61 -19.95 -1.63
CA ARG A 275 -5.33 -19.63 -2.27
C ARG A 275 -4.95 -20.63 -3.37
#